data_7db01aeaf9ed55aa7aa24a0099113d4c
#
_entry.id   7db01aeaf9ed55aa7aa24a0099113d4c
#
_cell.length_a   1.000
_cell.length_b   1.000
_cell.length_c   1.000
_cell.angle_alpha   90.00
_cell.angle_beta   90.00
_cell.angle_gamma   90.00
#
_symmetry.space_group_name_H-M   'P 1'
#
loop_
_entity.id
_entity.type
_entity.pdbx_description
1 polymer ?
#
loop_
_entity_poly.entity_id
_entity_poly.type
_entity_poly.pdbx_seq_one_letter_code
_entity_poly.pdbx_strand_id
1 'polypeptide(L)'
;RACGQTGTPYLRLLRAMSPPPEGCLYVPDAQGAARALDELPGNGLLTTGSKELEVFTQVRDFASRLYPRMLPMGQAVEKAAALGFPRGHIIAMQGPFSTQLNVALIRQFAIETLVTKDGGGPGGFWEKWQAARQTGIRLLVIGRPEEQGGACYEEVLRRLKEESRWK
;
A
#
# COMPACT_ATOMS: atom_id res chain seq x y z
N ARG A 1 6.82 1.62 -23.08
CA ARG A 1 7.08 2.65 -24.14
C ARG A 1 8.51 2.56 -24.66
N ALA A 2 9.55 2.58 -23.81
CA ALA A 2 10.96 2.53 -24.25
C ALA A 2 11.27 1.28 -25.08
N CYS A 3 10.91 0.07 -24.62
CA CYS A 3 11.15 -1.18 -25.34
C CYS A 3 10.48 -1.20 -26.74
N GLY A 4 9.26 -0.66 -26.85
CA GLY A 4 8.58 -0.56 -28.15
C GLY A 4 9.26 0.39 -29.13
N GLN A 5 9.93 1.44 -28.63
CA GLN A 5 10.68 2.38 -29.46
C GLN A 5 12.02 1.81 -29.97
N THR A 6 12.61 0.90 -29.20
CA THR A 6 13.91 0.30 -29.50
C THR A 6 13.80 -1.10 -30.11
N GLY A 7 12.60 -1.63 -30.30
CA GLY A 7 12.38 -3.02 -30.73
C GLY A 7 12.85 -4.08 -29.74
N THR A 8 13.13 -3.67 -28.49
CA THR A 8 13.58 -4.60 -27.44
C THR A 8 12.44 -5.47 -26.95
N PRO A 9 12.59 -6.81 -26.89
CA PRO A 9 11.59 -7.69 -26.32
C PRO A 9 11.25 -7.30 -24.90
N TYR A 10 9.96 -7.26 -24.56
CA TYR A 10 9.47 -6.91 -23.24
C TYR A 10 8.58 -8.01 -22.69
N LEU A 11 8.93 -8.50 -21.53
CA LEU A 11 8.16 -9.50 -20.80
C LEU A 11 7.83 -8.97 -19.39
N ARG A 12 6.55 -8.94 -19.06
CA ARG A 12 6.08 -8.46 -17.76
C ARG A 12 5.55 -9.63 -16.95
N LEU A 13 6.14 -9.84 -15.77
CA LEU A 13 5.62 -10.78 -14.78
C LEU A 13 4.49 -10.11 -13.99
N LEU A 14 3.30 -10.69 -14.06
CA LEU A 14 2.18 -10.33 -13.17
C LEU A 14 2.30 -11.11 -11.86
N ARG A 15 2.23 -10.39 -10.77
CA ARG A 15 2.13 -11.03 -9.45
C ARG A 15 0.75 -11.64 -9.30
N ALA A 16 0.68 -12.89 -8.82
CA ALA A 16 -0.59 -13.52 -8.49
C ALA A 16 -1.39 -12.63 -7.52
N MET A 17 -2.66 -12.43 -7.82
CA MET A 17 -3.59 -11.80 -6.89
C MET A 17 -4.00 -12.86 -5.87
N SER A 18 -3.75 -12.60 -4.60
CA SER A 18 -4.35 -13.37 -3.53
C SER A 18 -5.64 -12.67 -3.11
N PRO A 19 -6.75 -13.39 -2.93
CA PRO A 19 -7.95 -12.78 -2.38
C PRO A 19 -7.61 -12.19 -0.99
N PRO A 20 -8.16 -11.01 -0.65
CA PRO A 20 -7.94 -10.45 0.66
C PRO A 20 -8.47 -11.43 1.72
N PRO A 21 -7.81 -11.57 2.87
CA PRO A 21 -8.29 -12.39 3.96
C PRO A 21 -9.68 -11.95 4.43
N GLU A 22 -10.46 -12.87 4.96
CA GLU A 22 -11.76 -12.56 5.55
C GLU A 22 -11.67 -11.46 6.62
N GLY A 23 -12.68 -10.60 6.67
CA GLY A 23 -12.77 -9.50 7.63
C GLY A 23 -12.04 -8.22 7.24
N CYS A 24 -11.45 -8.17 6.04
CA CYS A 24 -10.89 -6.94 5.50
C CYS A 24 -11.95 -6.13 4.73
N LEU A 25 -11.89 -4.79 4.87
CA LEU A 25 -12.60 -3.89 3.96
C LEU A 25 -11.76 -3.75 2.68
N TYR A 26 -12.37 -3.96 1.52
CA TYR A 26 -11.66 -3.88 0.25
C TYR A 26 -12.21 -2.75 -0.63
N VAL A 27 -11.31 -1.94 -1.19
CA VAL A 27 -11.66 -0.84 -2.09
C VAL A 27 -10.75 -0.87 -3.33
N PRO A 28 -11.24 -0.41 -4.48
CA PRO A 28 -10.49 -0.54 -5.73
C PRO A 28 -9.24 0.36 -5.79
N ASP A 29 -9.27 1.53 -5.15
CA ASP A 29 -8.25 2.57 -5.27
C ASP A 29 -8.13 3.45 -4.02
N ALA A 30 -7.20 4.40 -4.05
CA ALA A 30 -6.98 5.35 -2.96
C ALA A 30 -8.19 6.28 -2.74
N GLN A 31 -8.92 6.60 -3.80
CA GLN A 31 -10.14 7.43 -3.71
C GLN A 31 -11.25 6.69 -2.95
N GLY A 32 -11.41 5.39 -3.22
CA GLY A 32 -12.31 4.52 -2.46
C GLY A 32 -11.91 4.42 -0.99
N ALA A 33 -10.59 4.37 -0.72
CA ALA A 33 -10.09 4.35 0.66
C ALA A 33 -10.36 5.67 1.41
N ALA A 34 -10.20 6.81 0.74
CA ALA A 34 -10.50 8.10 1.33
C ALA A 34 -11.99 8.22 1.67
N ARG A 35 -12.89 7.84 0.74
CA ARG A 35 -14.33 7.80 1.01
C ARG A 35 -14.71 6.90 2.19
N ALA A 36 -14.14 5.69 2.23
CA ALA A 36 -14.38 4.77 3.35
C ALA A 36 -13.89 5.35 4.68
N LEU A 37 -12.72 5.98 4.72
CA LEU A 37 -12.20 6.64 5.92
C LEU A 37 -13.05 7.84 6.36
N ASP A 38 -13.68 8.55 5.44
CA ASP A 38 -14.56 9.67 5.77
C ASP A 38 -15.82 9.22 6.51
N GLU A 39 -16.32 8.03 6.21
CA GLU A 39 -17.47 7.39 6.86
C GLU A 39 -17.09 6.67 8.17
N LEU A 40 -15.84 6.24 8.31
CA LEU A 40 -15.37 5.50 9.48
C LEU A 40 -14.87 6.44 10.58
N PRO A 41 -15.22 6.19 11.86
CA PRO A 41 -14.70 6.97 12.98
C PRO A 41 -13.25 6.59 13.32
N GLY A 42 -12.63 7.45 14.13
CA GLY A 42 -11.32 7.20 14.75
C GLY A 42 -10.12 7.50 13.85
N ASN A 43 -8.94 7.17 14.35
CA ASN A 43 -7.68 7.47 13.70
C ASN A 43 -7.32 6.43 12.63
N GLY A 44 -6.71 6.89 11.54
CA GLY A 44 -6.27 6.06 10.43
C GLY A 44 -4.75 6.03 10.25
N LEU A 45 -4.15 4.84 10.18
CA LEU A 45 -2.74 4.67 9.81
C LEU A 45 -2.64 4.39 8.32
N LEU A 46 -2.08 5.34 7.56
CA LEU A 46 -1.90 5.20 6.12
C LEU A 46 -0.54 4.57 5.80
N THR A 47 -0.52 3.32 5.36
CA THR A 47 0.72 2.62 4.98
C THR A 47 0.91 2.53 3.46
N THR A 48 0.37 3.49 2.73
CA THR A 48 0.33 3.55 1.27
C THR A 48 1.51 4.31 0.65
N GLY A 49 2.36 4.92 1.50
CA GLY A 49 3.46 5.78 1.07
C GLY A 49 2.99 7.19 0.66
N SER A 50 3.89 7.99 0.09
CA SER A 50 3.65 9.42 -0.18
C SER A 50 3.06 9.73 -1.56
N LYS A 51 2.99 8.75 -2.49
CA LYS A 51 2.60 9.03 -3.90
C LYS A 51 1.17 9.54 -4.03
N GLU A 52 0.24 8.87 -3.35
CA GLU A 52 -1.21 9.17 -3.41
C GLU A 52 -1.71 9.85 -2.13
N LEU A 53 -0.81 10.43 -1.35
CA LEU A 53 -1.16 11.02 -0.05
C LEU A 53 -2.16 12.17 -0.16
N GLU A 54 -2.09 12.92 -1.24
CA GLU A 54 -3.01 14.04 -1.53
C GLU A 54 -4.49 13.61 -1.54
N VAL A 55 -4.80 12.39 -2.00
CA VAL A 55 -6.17 11.89 -2.02
C VAL A 55 -6.79 11.86 -0.62
N PHE A 56 -5.99 11.59 0.40
CA PHE A 56 -6.46 11.49 1.79
C PHE A 56 -6.69 12.83 2.47
N THR A 57 -6.33 13.96 1.85
CA THR A 57 -6.68 15.29 2.36
C THR A 57 -8.17 15.62 2.19
N GLN A 58 -8.90 14.81 1.40
CA GLN A 58 -10.33 14.92 1.22
C GLN A 58 -11.13 14.33 2.41
N VAL A 59 -10.47 13.53 3.25
CA VAL A 59 -11.10 12.97 4.45
C VAL A 59 -11.34 14.06 5.47
N ARG A 60 -12.54 14.14 6.02
CA ARG A 60 -12.90 15.10 7.06
C ARG A 60 -11.94 14.97 8.25
N ASP A 61 -11.46 16.10 8.71
CA ASP A 61 -10.52 16.18 9.84
C ASP A 61 -9.23 15.36 9.64
N PHE A 62 -8.80 15.14 8.39
CA PHE A 62 -7.63 14.32 8.06
C PHE A 62 -6.37 14.72 8.87
N ALA A 63 -6.16 16.02 9.08
CA ALA A 63 -5.00 16.52 9.78
C ALA A 63 -4.95 16.10 11.27
N SER A 64 -6.09 15.89 11.91
CA SER A 64 -6.18 15.44 13.31
C SER A 64 -6.26 13.91 13.45
N ARG A 65 -6.68 13.20 12.39
CA ARG A 65 -7.03 11.78 12.44
C ARG A 65 -6.06 10.86 11.71
N LEU A 66 -5.39 11.35 10.66
CA LEU A 66 -4.61 10.47 9.79
C LEU A 66 -3.11 10.54 10.07
N TYR A 67 -2.49 9.37 10.13
CA TYR A 67 -1.08 9.16 10.41
C TYR A 67 -0.41 8.51 9.18
N PRO A 68 0.17 9.31 8.27
CA PRO A 68 0.83 8.75 7.09
C PRO A 68 2.20 8.17 7.45
N ARG A 69 2.42 6.91 7.06
CA ARG A 69 3.72 6.24 7.13
C ARG A 69 4.36 6.15 5.76
N MET A 70 5.58 6.62 5.66
CA MET A 70 6.33 6.74 4.41
C MET A 70 7.82 6.51 4.62
N LEU A 71 8.56 6.40 3.52
CA LEU A 71 10.02 6.34 3.57
C LEU A 71 10.60 7.64 4.16
N PRO A 72 11.73 7.57 4.90
CA PRO A 72 12.36 8.72 5.55
C PRO A 72 13.15 9.58 4.54
N MET A 73 12.49 9.98 3.46
CA MET A 73 13.04 10.85 2.42
C MET A 73 12.54 12.28 2.65
N GLY A 74 13.43 13.27 2.67
CA GLY A 74 13.09 14.66 2.91
C GLY A 74 11.91 15.13 2.06
N GLN A 75 11.95 14.89 0.75
CA GLN A 75 10.86 15.25 -0.17
C GLN A 75 9.51 14.63 0.20
N ALA A 76 9.49 13.40 0.71
CA ALA A 76 8.25 12.73 1.10
C ALA A 76 7.65 13.37 2.36
N VAL A 77 8.50 13.69 3.34
CA VAL A 77 8.11 14.36 4.58
C VAL A 77 7.64 15.80 4.31
N GLU A 78 8.38 16.54 3.49
CA GLU A 78 8.01 17.91 3.08
C GLU A 78 6.70 17.94 2.32
N LYS A 79 6.49 17.01 1.37
CA LYS A 79 5.21 16.86 0.67
C LYS A 79 4.06 16.64 1.66
N ALA A 80 4.21 15.74 2.62
CA ALA A 80 3.17 15.47 3.61
C ALA A 80 2.86 16.72 4.46
N ALA A 81 3.89 17.42 4.92
CA ALA A 81 3.74 18.68 5.69
C ALA A 81 3.06 19.78 4.85
N ALA A 82 3.44 19.92 3.58
CA ALA A 82 2.83 20.89 2.66
C ALA A 82 1.35 20.58 2.35
N LEU A 83 0.95 19.31 2.40
CA LEU A 83 -0.44 18.88 2.28
C LEU A 83 -1.26 19.15 3.56
N GLY A 84 -0.65 19.61 4.65
CA GLY A 84 -1.32 19.92 5.91
C GLY A 84 -1.29 18.82 6.96
N PHE A 85 -0.55 17.72 6.76
CA PHE A 85 -0.36 16.74 7.81
C PHE A 85 0.55 17.30 8.90
N PRO A 86 0.15 17.29 10.18
CA PRO A 86 1.01 17.72 11.29
C PRO A 86 2.29 16.87 11.33
N ARG A 87 3.43 17.51 11.62
CA ARG A 87 4.72 16.79 11.68
C ARG A 87 4.72 15.65 12.70
N GLY A 88 4.00 15.77 13.81
CA GLY A 88 3.83 14.72 14.82
C GLY A 88 3.02 13.52 14.35
N HIS A 89 2.27 13.63 13.25
CA HIS A 89 1.53 12.54 12.65
C HIS A 89 2.32 11.82 11.55
N ILE A 90 3.40 12.43 11.02
CA ILE A 90 4.19 11.86 9.93
C ILE A 90 5.14 10.81 10.48
N ILE A 91 4.94 9.55 10.10
CA ILE A 91 5.77 8.41 10.50
C ILE A 91 6.76 8.11 9.37
N ALA A 92 7.97 8.70 9.46
CA ALA A 92 9.02 8.53 8.47
C ALA A 92 9.93 7.36 8.85
N MET A 93 9.65 6.17 8.32
CA MET A 93 10.38 4.93 8.64
C MET A 93 10.54 4.04 7.42
N GLN A 94 11.66 3.30 7.37
CA GLN A 94 11.91 2.30 6.34
C GLN A 94 11.67 0.89 6.88
N GLY A 95 10.89 0.10 6.11
CA GLY A 95 10.65 -1.32 6.42
C GLY A 95 11.88 -2.22 6.20
N PRO A 96 11.73 -3.51 6.47
CA PRO A 96 10.48 -4.24 6.77
C PRO A 96 9.95 -3.95 8.17
N PHE A 97 8.62 -4.06 8.34
CA PHE A 97 7.93 -3.78 9.62
C PHE A 97 7.37 -5.09 10.18
N SER A 98 7.80 -5.48 11.37
CA SER A 98 7.25 -6.64 12.07
C SER A 98 5.80 -6.41 12.51
N THR A 99 5.10 -7.50 12.84
CA THR A 99 3.76 -7.44 13.45
C THR A 99 3.78 -6.64 14.74
N GLN A 100 4.78 -6.85 15.60
CA GLN A 100 4.94 -6.17 16.88
C GLN A 100 5.08 -4.65 16.71
N LEU A 101 5.86 -4.20 15.74
CA LEU A 101 6.01 -2.77 15.47
C LEU A 101 4.70 -2.17 14.93
N ASN A 102 3.98 -2.87 14.07
CA ASN A 102 2.66 -2.42 13.62
C ASN A 102 1.68 -2.33 14.80
N VAL A 103 1.65 -3.32 15.71
CA VAL A 103 0.83 -3.29 16.94
C VAL A 103 1.22 -2.11 17.84
N ALA A 104 2.52 -1.84 18.01
CA ALA A 104 2.99 -0.71 18.82
C ALA A 104 2.51 0.63 18.25
N LEU A 105 2.62 0.83 16.94
CA LEU A 105 2.14 2.06 16.28
C LEU A 105 0.61 2.20 16.38
N ILE A 106 -0.13 1.11 16.20
CA ILE A 106 -1.59 1.10 16.34
C ILE A 106 -1.99 1.58 17.74
N ARG A 107 -1.36 1.04 18.77
CA ARG A 107 -1.66 1.41 20.17
C ARG A 107 -1.21 2.84 20.49
N GLN A 108 0.01 3.21 20.07
CA GLN A 108 0.60 4.52 20.34
C GLN A 108 -0.26 5.68 19.83
N PHE A 109 -0.84 5.52 18.64
CA PHE A 109 -1.62 6.56 17.98
C PHE A 109 -3.12 6.31 18.03
N ALA A 110 -3.58 5.37 18.89
CA ALA A 110 -4.99 4.99 19.01
C ALA A 110 -5.66 4.75 17.64
N ILE A 111 -4.96 4.00 16.77
CA ILE A 111 -5.44 3.72 15.41
C ILE A 111 -6.63 2.75 15.46
N GLU A 112 -7.68 3.10 14.73
CA GLU A 112 -8.87 2.26 14.56
C GLU A 112 -8.99 1.66 13.16
N THR A 113 -8.32 2.25 12.16
CA THR A 113 -8.29 1.74 10.79
C THR A 113 -6.87 1.78 10.23
N LEU A 114 -6.36 0.62 9.80
CA LEU A 114 -5.08 0.54 9.09
C LEU A 114 -5.36 0.42 7.60
N VAL A 115 -4.81 1.35 6.81
CA VAL A 115 -4.92 1.36 5.35
C VAL A 115 -3.65 0.81 4.73
N THR A 116 -3.79 -0.20 3.88
CA THR A 116 -2.66 -0.81 3.16
C THR A 116 -3.01 -1.07 1.70
N LYS A 117 -1.98 -1.18 0.85
CA LYS A 117 -2.16 -1.70 -0.51
C LYS A 117 -2.05 -3.22 -0.50
N ASP A 118 -2.77 -3.88 -1.40
CA ASP A 118 -2.54 -5.29 -1.71
C ASP A 118 -1.14 -5.43 -2.35
N GLY A 119 -0.13 -5.54 -1.53
CA GLY A 119 1.29 -5.61 -1.94
C GLY A 119 1.84 -7.02 -2.10
N GLY A 120 1.04 -8.05 -1.76
CA GLY A 120 1.53 -9.42 -1.63
C GLY A 120 2.57 -9.59 -0.50
N GLY A 121 3.19 -10.77 -0.41
CA GLY A 121 4.15 -11.12 0.64
C GLY A 121 5.29 -10.10 0.85
N PRO A 122 5.99 -9.65 -0.21
CA PRO A 122 7.11 -8.71 -0.06
C PRO A 122 6.74 -7.33 0.49
N GLY A 123 5.45 -6.95 0.45
CA GLY A 123 4.96 -5.66 0.93
C GLY A 123 4.65 -5.58 2.42
N GLY A 124 4.93 -6.63 3.19
CA GLY A 124 4.59 -6.67 4.62
C GLY A 124 3.07 -6.66 4.87
N PHE A 125 2.31 -7.23 3.94
CA PHE A 125 0.84 -7.28 4.05
C PHE A 125 0.41 -8.15 5.24
N TRP A 126 1.02 -9.32 5.41
CA TRP A 126 0.65 -10.28 6.45
C TRP A 126 0.95 -9.76 7.86
N GLU A 127 2.05 -9.04 8.04
CA GLU A 127 2.40 -8.41 9.32
C GLU A 127 1.39 -7.34 9.72
N LYS A 128 0.87 -6.58 8.75
CA LYS A 128 -0.19 -5.59 8.97
C LYS A 128 -1.54 -6.24 9.28
N TRP A 129 -1.89 -7.30 8.54
CA TRP A 129 -3.11 -8.06 8.78
C TRP A 129 -3.11 -8.72 10.16
N GLN A 130 -1.99 -9.37 10.54
CA GLN A 130 -1.84 -9.94 11.88
C GLN A 130 -1.95 -8.87 12.97
N ALA A 131 -1.32 -7.71 12.77
CA ALA A 131 -1.39 -6.60 13.72
C ALA A 131 -2.83 -6.09 13.89
N ALA A 132 -3.56 -5.91 12.78
CA ALA A 132 -4.97 -5.50 12.81
C ALA A 132 -5.83 -6.52 13.56
N ARG A 133 -5.64 -7.83 13.29
CA ARG A 133 -6.35 -8.89 14.05
C ARG A 133 -6.03 -8.89 15.53
N GLN A 134 -4.75 -8.77 15.92
CA GLN A 134 -4.33 -8.77 17.33
C GLN A 134 -4.85 -7.56 18.11
N THR A 135 -5.09 -6.45 17.44
CA THR A 135 -5.57 -5.21 18.04
C THR A 135 -7.07 -5.00 17.89
N GLY A 136 -7.75 -5.82 17.09
CA GLY A 136 -9.20 -5.72 16.85
C GLY A 136 -9.59 -4.51 15.99
N ILE A 137 -8.66 -3.91 15.25
CA ILE A 137 -8.94 -2.76 14.39
C ILE A 137 -9.35 -3.17 12.97
N ARG A 138 -9.93 -2.24 12.23
CA ARG A 138 -10.29 -2.44 10.83
C ARG A 138 -9.04 -2.44 9.94
N LEU A 139 -8.98 -3.36 8.98
CA LEU A 139 -7.99 -3.35 7.90
C LEU A 139 -8.69 -2.96 6.60
N LEU A 140 -8.30 -1.82 6.04
CA LEU A 140 -8.77 -1.31 4.75
C LEU A 140 -7.71 -1.57 3.69
N VAL A 141 -8.04 -2.42 2.72
CA VAL A 141 -7.12 -2.87 1.67
C VAL A 141 -7.45 -2.18 0.36
N ILE A 142 -6.49 -1.45 -0.18
CA ILE A 142 -6.57 -0.88 -1.51
C ILE A 142 -6.12 -1.94 -2.51
N GLY A 143 -7.00 -2.30 -3.42
CA GLY A 143 -6.74 -3.23 -4.50
C GLY A 143 -5.66 -2.75 -5.46
N ARG A 144 -5.24 -3.65 -6.32
CA ARG A 144 -4.40 -3.29 -7.46
C ARG A 144 -5.29 -2.91 -8.62
N PRO A 145 -4.90 -1.88 -9.39
CA PRO A 145 -5.52 -1.66 -10.70
C PRO A 145 -5.42 -2.94 -11.53
N GLU A 146 -6.46 -3.25 -12.31
CA GLU A 146 -6.36 -4.32 -13.30
C GLU A 146 -5.20 -4.02 -14.24
N GLU A 147 -4.16 -4.83 -14.16
CA GLU A 147 -2.99 -4.69 -15.01
C GLU A 147 -3.26 -5.34 -16.35
N GLN A 148 -3.43 -4.54 -17.40
CA GLN A 148 -3.53 -5.02 -18.76
C GLN A 148 -2.15 -5.42 -19.28
N GLY A 149 -2.06 -6.64 -19.81
CA GLY A 149 -0.85 -7.17 -20.44
C GLY A 149 0.22 -7.62 -19.43
N GLY A 150 0.64 -8.83 -19.55
CA GLY A 150 1.62 -9.51 -18.73
C GLY A 150 1.33 -11.01 -18.69
N ALA A 151 2.23 -11.77 -18.08
CA ALA A 151 2.12 -13.21 -17.99
C ALA A 151 2.31 -13.70 -16.54
N CYS A 152 1.71 -14.82 -16.18
CA CYS A 152 1.96 -15.46 -14.89
C CYS A 152 3.40 -16.00 -14.84
N TYR A 153 3.84 -16.43 -13.67
CA TYR A 153 5.21 -16.88 -13.44
C TYR A 153 5.58 -18.06 -14.36
N GLU A 154 4.69 -19.02 -14.50
CA GLU A 154 4.88 -20.22 -15.33
C GLU A 154 5.05 -19.86 -16.82
N GLU A 155 4.23 -18.95 -17.30
CA GLU A 155 4.28 -18.47 -18.68
C GLU A 155 5.57 -17.65 -18.94
N VAL A 156 5.99 -16.82 -17.99
CA VAL A 156 7.27 -16.11 -18.08
C VAL A 156 8.43 -17.08 -18.16
N LEU A 157 8.46 -18.09 -17.29
CA LEU A 157 9.50 -19.12 -17.32
C LEU A 157 9.51 -19.89 -18.64
N ARG A 158 8.34 -20.24 -19.18
CA ARG A 158 8.23 -20.93 -20.46
C ARG A 158 8.86 -20.09 -21.58
N ARG A 159 8.49 -18.84 -21.70
CA ARG A 159 9.02 -17.91 -22.72
C ARG A 159 10.53 -17.72 -22.60
N LEU A 160 11.05 -17.53 -21.39
CA LEU A 160 12.51 -17.40 -21.18
C LEU A 160 13.27 -18.66 -21.58
N LYS A 161 12.73 -19.86 -21.33
CA LYS A 161 13.34 -21.11 -21.76
C LYS A 161 13.30 -21.30 -23.28
N GLU A 162 12.25 -20.85 -23.94
CA GLU A 162 12.12 -20.87 -25.39
C GLU A 162 13.13 -19.89 -26.04
N GLU A 163 13.25 -18.67 -25.51
CA GLU A 163 14.24 -17.68 -25.99
C GLU A 163 15.70 -18.09 -25.74
N SER A 164 15.99 -18.82 -24.67
CA SER A 164 17.36 -19.32 -24.38
C SER A 164 17.84 -20.40 -25.36
N ARG A 165 16.98 -20.92 -26.22
CA ARG A 165 17.35 -21.86 -27.32
C ARG A 165 17.91 -21.18 -28.57
N TRP A 166 18.00 -19.84 -28.55
CA TRP A 166 18.48 -19.03 -29.69
C TRP A 166 19.94 -18.59 -29.56
N LYS A 167 20.73 -19.29 -28.73
CA LYS A 167 22.20 -19.11 -28.64
C LYS A 167 22.92 -20.30 -29.24
#